data_c286801f251490b005f426a94cb56c37
#
_entry.id   c286801f251490b005f426a94cb56c37
#
_cell.length_a   1.000
_cell.length_b   1.000
_cell.length_c   1.000
_cell.angle_alpha   90.00
_cell.angle_beta   90.00
_cell.angle_gamma   90.00
#
_symmetry.space_group_name_H-M   'P 1'
#
loop_
_entity.id
_entity.type
_entity.pdbx_description
1 polymer ?
#
loop_
_entity_poly.entity_id
_entity_poly.type
_entity_poly.pdbx_seq_one_letter_code
_entity_poly.pdbx_strand_id
1 'polypeptide(L)'
;MSVKVLRHMTAIGRSALSLPAKVLFQTGLANDETNFLDFGCGRGDDVKFLTELGVPASGWDPHFKPEPSLLKKSDIVNLGFVLNVIENKQERIDVLKDAYELTDQCLSVAVMLHSQNDTVTTIPFNDGQITTRQTFQKYYSQTELESLLINVLGVNPIAAAPGVFFIFKNEALEQDFLLKRQLGIIQDYEPQNLLSKENEKKEKAEQILRLNQNLVKHILNFARKPQLEELPRYFRQQLEKSGISYRRIFSTASQSITEEDLQKAVLLKKEQLSLFFAMYLFSTRPKYRSLNSGLQKDIKLHFGSMKELEAKAKDLLYSLGENELIYSDIQKALDCRLGYSDGDKFTFNAKNLN
;
A
#
# COMPACT_ATOMS: atom_id res chain seq x y z
N MET A 1 39.58 18.16 7.09
CA MET A 1 38.69 19.08 6.35
C MET A 1 37.28 18.55 6.47
N SER A 2 36.34 19.33 7.00
CA SER A 2 34.93 18.91 7.04
C SER A 2 34.36 18.97 5.62
N VAL A 3 33.89 17.85 5.10
CA VAL A 3 33.22 17.82 3.79
C VAL A 3 31.88 18.52 3.97
N LYS A 4 31.64 19.58 3.23
CA LYS A 4 30.34 20.28 3.24
C LYS A 4 29.36 19.49 2.38
N VAL A 5 28.32 18.89 3.01
CA VAL A 5 27.29 18.15 2.33
C VAL A 5 26.18 19.09 1.86
N LEU A 6 25.81 19.01 0.59
CA LEU A 6 24.78 19.86 -0.04
C LEU A 6 23.46 19.08 -0.16
N ARG A 7 22.74 18.84 0.95
CA ARG A 7 21.51 18.02 1.01
C ARG A 7 20.41 18.49 0.06
N HIS A 8 20.21 19.80 -0.08
CA HIS A 8 19.18 20.36 -0.96
C HIS A 8 19.35 20.02 -2.45
N MET A 9 20.58 19.69 -2.86
CA MET A 9 20.88 19.26 -4.23
C MET A 9 20.37 17.84 -4.54
N THR A 10 19.86 17.11 -3.55
CA THR A 10 19.24 15.78 -3.76
C THR A 10 17.77 15.88 -4.15
N ALA A 11 17.12 17.03 -3.93
CA ALA A 11 15.74 17.25 -4.31
C ALA A 11 15.59 17.29 -5.84
N ILE A 12 15.00 16.24 -6.40
CA ILE A 12 14.72 16.10 -7.84
C ILE A 12 13.31 16.56 -8.14
N GLY A 13 13.10 17.20 -9.30
CA GLY A 13 11.76 17.46 -9.83
C GLY A 13 11.15 16.16 -10.36
N ARG A 14 9.86 15.94 -10.09
CA ARG A 14 9.11 14.76 -10.49
C ARG A 14 7.99 15.13 -11.43
N SER A 15 7.69 14.25 -12.39
CA SER A 15 6.52 14.35 -13.29
C SER A 15 5.34 13.49 -12.86
N ALA A 16 5.49 12.70 -11.79
CA ALA A 16 4.47 11.84 -11.21
C ALA A 16 4.75 11.65 -9.71
N LEU A 17 3.78 11.09 -8.99
CA LEU A 17 3.94 10.71 -7.58
C LEU A 17 5.17 9.83 -7.37
N SER A 18 5.88 10.06 -6.26
CA SER A 18 6.89 9.13 -5.76
C SER A 18 6.28 7.78 -5.42
N LEU A 19 7.12 6.73 -5.35
CA LEU A 19 6.62 5.39 -5.01
C LEU A 19 5.82 5.36 -3.68
N PRO A 20 6.31 5.91 -2.54
CA PRO A 20 5.55 5.90 -1.30
C PRO A 20 4.23 6.69 -1.40
N ALA A 21 4.24 7.88 -1.99
CA ALA A 21 3.02 8.68 -2.17
C ALA A 21 2.01 7.97 -3.10
N LYS A 22 2.49 7.31 -4.16
CA LYS A 22 1.68 6.51 -5.07
C LYS A 22 1.02 5.33 -4.32
N VAL A 23 1.78 4.59 -3.52
CA VAL A 23 1.25 3.44 -2.77
C VAL A 23 0.24 3.90 -1.72
N LEU A 24 0.50 4.99 -0.98
CA LEU A 24 -0.45 5.58 -0.03
C LEU A 24 -1.77 5.97 -0.70
N PHE A 25 -1.71 6.57 -1.87
CA PHE A 25 -2.90 6.95 -2.63
C PHE A 25 -3.66 5.74 -3.18
N GLN A 26 -2.95 4.77 -3.77
CA GLN A 26 -3.55 3.57 -4.37
C GLN A 26 -4.23 2.67 -3.34
N THR A 27 -3.66 2.57 -2.14
CA THR A 27 -4.24 1.80 -1.03
C THR A 27 -5.39 2.52 -0.35
N GLY A 28 -5.66 3.78 -0.71
CA GLY A 28 -6.71 4.60 -0.11
C GLY A 28 -6.37 5.14 1.28
N LEU A 29 -5.11 5.00 1.73
CA LEU A 29 -4.63 5.61 2.96
C LEU A 29 -4.56 7.14 2.83
N ALA A 30 -4.03 7.65 1.71
CA ALA A 30 -4.12 9.06 1.37
C ALA A 30 -5.36 9.30 0.50
N ASN A 31 -6.36 9.97 1.04
CA ASN A 31 -7.66 10.25 0.42
C ASN A 31 -8.16 11.65 0.80
N ASP A 32 -9.40 12.01 0.41
CA ASP A 32 -9.99 13.34 0.68
C ASP A 32 -10.40 13.60 2.12
N GLU A 33 -10.45 12.55 2.93
CA GLU A 33 -10.81 12.62 4.33
C GLU A 33 -9.59 12.64 5.26
N THR A 34 -8.37 12.40 4.70
CA THR A 34 -7.12 12.32 5.45
C THR A 34 -6.22 13.52 5.20
N ASN A 35 -5.70 14.14 6.26
CA ASN A 35 -4.65 15.15 6.16
C ASN A 35 -3.31 14.47 5.91
N PHE A 36 -2.64 14.89 4.85
CA PHE A 36 -1.35 14.34 4.44
C PHE A 36 -0.23 15.35 4.65
N LEU A 37 0.85 14.93 5.31
CA LEU A 37 2.09 15.71 5.46
C LEU A 37 3.26 15.00 4.77
N ASP A 38 3.88 15.65 3.80
CA ASP A 38 5.16 15.22 3.22
C ASP A 38 6.31 15.84 4.02
N PHE A 39 6.92 15.03 4.88
CA PHE A 39 8.02 15.47 5.75
C PHE A 39 9.35 15.31 5.00
N GLY A 40 9.93 16.42 4.62
CA GLY A 40 11.06 16.47 3.70
C GLY A 40 10.61 16.50 2.23
N CYS A 41 9.60 17.31 1.93
CA CYS A 41 8.92 17.35 0.64
C CYS A 41 9.79 17.86 -0.53
N GLY A 42 11.00 18.35 -0.26
CA GLY A 42 11.85 18.96 -1.27
C GLY A 42 11.11 20.07 -2.03
N ARG A 43 10.96 19.93 -3.34
CA ARG A 43 10.26 20.90 -4.20
C ARG A 43 8.73 20.85 -4.08
N GLY A 44 8.17 19.82 -3.40
CA GLY A 44 6.74 19.71 -3.14
C GLY A 44 5.94 19.09 -4.27
N ASP A 45 6.56 18.33 -5.16
CA ASP A 45 5.86 17.71 -6.30
C ASP A 45 4.79 16.71 -5.84
N ASP A 46 5.09 15.85 -4.84
CA ASP A 46 4.10 14.89 -4.30
C ASP A 46 2.91 15.63 -3.67
N VAL A 47 3.16 16.72 -2.94
CA VAL A 47 2.10 17.56 -2.37
C VAL A 47 1.21 18.13 -3.47
N LYS A 48 1.82 18.66 -4.54
CA LYS A 48 1.09 19.20 -5.68
C LYS A 48 0.19 18.14 -6.32
N PHE A 49 0.75 16.99 -6.69
CA PHE A 49 -0.01 15.92 -7.35
C PHE A 49 -1.12 15.36 -6.45
N LEU A 50 -0.87 15.17 -5.16
CA LEU A 50 -1.89 14.70 -4.22
C LEU A 50 -3.01 15.73 -4.07
N THR A 51 -2.68 17.03 -4.02
CA THR A 51 -3.69 18.10 -3.97
C THR A 51 -4.54 18.13 -5.26
N GLU A 52 -3.93 17.98 -6.44
CA GLU A 52 -4.64 17.86 -7.72
C GLU A 52 -5.56 16.64 -7.75
N LEU A 53 -5.18 15.54 -7.05
CA LEU A 53 -6.02 14.35 -6.86
C LEU A 53 -7.06 14.52 -5.75
N GLY A 54 -7.07 15.70 -5.08
CA GLY A 54 -8.02 16.13 -4.06
C GLY A 54 -7.72 15.61 -2.66
N VAL A 55 -6.51 15.14 -2.38
CA VAL A 55 -6.04 14.85 -1.03
C VAL A 55 -5.65 16.15 -0.34
N PRO A 56 -6.10 16.43 0.90
CA PRO A 56 -5.63 17.57 1.69
C PRO A 56 -4.15 17.38 2.05
N ALA A 57 -3.23 17.80 1.17
CA ALA A 57 -1.81 17.58 1.30
C ALA A 57 -1.06 18.86 1.66
N SER A 58 -0.13 18.74 2.59
CA SER A 58 0.84 19.77 2.99
C SER A 58 2.25 19.20 2.95
N GLY A 59 3.26 20.05 2.99
CA GLY A 59 4.65 19.58 3.00
C GLY A 59 5.57 20.57 3.68
N TRP A 60 6.54 20.02 4.40
CA TRP A 60 7.63 20.75 5.04
C TRP A 60 8.97 20.25 4.54
N ASP A 61 9.92 21.16 4.36
CA ASP A 61 11.30 20.86 4.00
C ASP A 61 12.24 21.93 4.57
N PRO A 62 13.34 21.55 5.23
CA PRO A 62 14.21 22.50 5.91
C PRO A 62 14.87 23.53 4.98
N HIS A 63 14.91 23.29 3.67
CA HIS A 63 15.51 24.19 2.69
C HIS A 63 14.47 24.88 1.79
N PHE A 64 13.46 24.14 1.31
CA PHE A 64 12.51 24.64 0.32
C PHE A 64 11.24 25.22 0.94
N LYS A 65 10.83 24.73 2.12
CA LYS A 65 9.62 25.15 2.86
C LYS A 65 9.88 25.09 4.37
N PRO A 66 10.76 25.97 4.91
CA PRO A 66 11.27 25.84 6.28
C PRO A 66 10.33 26.35 7.37
N GLU A 67 9.10 26.77 7.06
CA GLU A 67 8.15 27.33 8.02
C GLU A 67 7.74 26.28 9.06
N PRO A 68 8.05 26.47 10.37
CA PRO A 68 7.68 25.52 11.42
C PRO A 68 6.18 25.29 11.56
N SER A 69 5.38 26.27 11.13
CA SER A 69 3.90 26.19 11.16
C SER A 69 3.32 25.10 10.26
N LEU A 70 4.12 24.58 9.32
CA LEU A 70 3.76 23.45 8.44
C LEU A 70 3.93 22.09 9.13
N LEU A 71 4.73 22.01 10.19
CA LEU A 71 4.90 20.80 11.01
C LEU A 71 3.70 20.62 11.94
N LYS A 72 2.64 20.07 11.39
CA LYS A 72 1.39 19.79 12.13
C LYS A 72 1.13 18.31 12.15
N LYS A 73 0.49 17.85 13.21
CA LYS A 73 -0.05 16.49 13.26
C LYS A 73 -0.96 16.25 12.07
N SER A 74 -0.79 15.11 11.46
CA SER A 74 -1.52 14.72 10.25
C SER A 74 -1.87 13.23 10.32
N ASP A 75 -2.97 12.87 9.69
CA ASP A 75 -3.41 11.47 9.63
C ASP A 75 -2.33 10.60 8.99
N ILE A 76 -1.80 11.06 7.87
CA ILE A 76 -0.75 10.38 7.12
C ILE A 76 0.49 11.28 7.05
N VAL A 77 1.63 10.75 7.46
CA VAL A 77 2.94 11.40 7.28
C VAL A 77 3.78 10.55 6.34
N ASN A 78 4.38 11.18 5.33
CA ASN A 78 5.30 10.54 4.42
C ASN A 78 6.74 11.03 4.67
N LEU A 79 7.64 10.13 5.05
CA LEU A 79 9.08 10.35 5.17
C LEU A 79 9.77 9.67 3.96
N GLY A 80 9.56 10.25 2.77
CA GLY A 80 9.95 9.65 1.50
C GLY A 80 11.39 9.98 1.08
N PHE A 81 12.32 9.02 1.16
CA PHE A 81 13.72 9.15 0.72
C PHE A 81 14.57 10.18 1.48
N VAL A 82 14.10 10.63 2.64
CA VAL A 82 14.82 11.60 3.49
C VAL A 82 16.00 10.96 4.21
N LEU A 83 15.81 9.74 4.73
CA LEU A 83 16.87 9.05 5.48
C LEU A 83 18.10 8.71 4.64
N ASN A 84 17.95 8.69 3.32
CA ASN A 84 19.07 8.43 2.38
C ASN A 84 20.07 9.58 2.29
N VAL A 85 19.63 10.81 2.57
CA VAL A 85 20.40 12.02 2.27
C VAL A 85 20.97 12.72 3.50
N ILE A 86 20.68 12.22 4.69
CA ILE A 86 21.19 12.71 5.96
C ILE A 86 22.43 11.91 6.33
N GLU A 87 23.60 12.58 6.41
CA GLU A 87 24.90 11.95 6.70
C GLU A 87 25.08 11.61 8.18
N ASN A 88 24.37 12.31 9.08
CA ASN A 88 24.44 12.09 10.52
C ASN A 88 23.45 11.00 10.95
N LYS A 89 23.96 9.91 11.52
CA LYS A 89 23.13 8.78 11.97
C LYS A 89 22.15 9.16 13.08
N GLN A 90 22.57 9.99 14.03
CA GLN A 90 21.70 10.42 15.13
C GLN A 90 20.56 11.31 14.59
N GLU A 91 20.86 12.25 13.71
CA GLU A 91 19.85 13.08 13.06
C GLU A 91 18.83 12.27 12.28
N ARG A 92 19.24 11.16 11.61
CA ARG A 92 18.28 10.25 10.95
C ARG A 92 17.30 9.64 11.95
N ILE A 93 17.78 9.27 13.14
CA ILE A 93 16.96 8.72 14.23
C ILE A 93 15.98 9.79 14.74
N ASP A 94 16.48 11.01 14.95
CA ASP A 94 15.66 12.12 15.47
C ASP A 94 14.57 12.49 14.46
N VAL A 95 14.93 12.65 13.18
CA VAL A 95 13.99 12.91 12.07
C VAL A 95 12.91 11.82 11.96
N LEU A 96 13.29 10.54 12.13
CA LEU A 96 12.33 9.44 12.11
C LEU A 96 11.35 9.53 13.28
N LYS A 97 11.83 9.87 14.49
CA LYS A 97 10.98 10.07 15.68
C LYS A 97 10.05 11.26 15.51
N ASP A 98 10.58 12.39 15.02
CA ASP A 98 9.78 13.60 14.79
C ASP A 98 8.64 13.32 13.79
N ALA A 99 8.94 12.64 12.68
CA ALA A 99 7.92 12.25 11.71
C ALA A 99 6.87 11.30 12.32
N TYR A 100 7.30 10.36 13.17
CA TYR A 100 6.39 9.45 13.86
C TYR A 100 5.51 10.20 14.87
N GLU A 101 6.05 11.14 15.63
CA GLU A 101 5.27 11.98 16.59
C GLU A 101 4.20 12.82 15.89
N LEU A 102 4.47 13.32 14.70
CA LEU A 102 3.51 14.09 13.88
C LEU A 102 2.43 13.22 13.24
N THR A 103 2.57 11.91 13.29
CA THR A 103 1.63 10.96 12.67
C THR A 103 0.49 10.63 13.63
N ASP A 104 -0.75 10.73 13.17
CA ASP A 104 -1.92 10.31 13.93
C ASP A 104 -2.38 8.88 13.55
N GLN A 105 -2.32 8.48 12.27
CA GLN A 105 -2.82 7.18 11.81
C GLN A 105 -1.74 6.28 11.19
N CYS A 106 -1.01 6.76 10.16
CA CYS A 106 0.00 5.97 9.46
C CYS A 106 1.21 6.81 9.03
N LEU A 107 2.41 6.36 9.42
CA LEU A 107 3.68 6.87 8.90
C LEU A 107 4.15 5.99 7.74
N SER A 108 4.44 6.60 6.61
CA SER A 108 5.16 5.98 5.49
C SER A 108 6.63 6.33 5.56
N VAL A 109 7.50 5.34 5.56
CA VAL A 109 8.96 5.55 5.47
C VAL A 109 9.47 4.87 4.22
N ALA A 110 10.15 5.64 3.36
CA ALA A 110 10.74 5.10 2.14
C ALA A 110 12.22 5.43 2.03
N VAL A 111 12.99 4.45 1.55
CA VAL A 111 14.42 4.57 1.29
C VAL A 111 14.80 4.00 -0.08
N MET A 112 15.94 4.48 -0.60
CA MET A 112 16.59 3.87 -1.76
C MET A 112 17.30 2.59 -1.31
N LEU A 113 16.99 1.49 -1.99
CA LEU A 113 17.63 0.20 -1.77
C LEU A 113 18.95 0.10 -2.58
N HIS A 114 19.85 -0.77 -2.12
CA HIS A 114 21.03 -1.14 -2.90
C HIS A 114 20.62 -1.69 -4.27
N SER A 115 21.22 -1.17 -5.33
CA SER A 115 21.08 -1.66 -6.70
C SER A 115 22.39 -2.25 -7.20
N GLN A 116 22.32 -3.34 -7.96
CA GLN A 116 23.50 -3.95 -8.59
C GLN A 116 24.10 -3.09 -9.72
N ASN A 117 23.43 -2.01 -10.12
CA ASN A 117 23.82 -1.14 -11.23
C ASN A 117 24.35 0.23 -10.79
N ASP A 118 24.79 0.38 -9.54
CA ASP A 118 25.33 1.65 -9.04
C ASP A 118 26.72 1.93 -9.63
N THR A 119 26.74 2.56 -10.82
CA THR A 119 27.96 2.94 -11.56
C THR A 119 28.44 4.37 -11.24
N VAL A 120 27.89 5.01 -10.22
CA VAL A 120 28.24 6.40 -9.88
C VAL A 120 29.59 6.42 -9.14
N THR A 121 30.54 7.23 -9.62
CA THR A 121 31.79 7.48 -8.90
C THR A 121 31.48 8.19 -7.58
N THR A 122 31.72 7.51 -6.47
CA THR A 122 31.40 7.99 -5.12
C THR A 122 32.59 7.78 -4.19
N ILE A 123 32.66 8.57 -3.12
CA ILE A 123 33.67 8.45 -2.07
C ILE A 123 32.99 7.95 -0.82
N PRO A 124 33.44 6.83 -0.19
CA PRO A 124 32.90 6.36 1.07
C PRO A 124 32.93 7.47 2.15
N PHE A 125 31.84 7.62 2.87
CA PHE A 125 31.71 8.60 3.94
C PHE A 125 30.74 8.10 5.01
N ASN A 126 31.23 7.94 6.24
CA ASN A 126 30.49 7.33 7.36
C ASN A 126 29.88 5.96 6.95
N ASP A 127 28.56 5.81 7.09
CA ASP A 127 27.80 4.62 6.72
C ASP A 127 27.12 4.75 5.33
N GLY A 128 27.62 5.65 4.50
CA GLY A 128 27.15 5.89 3.14
C GLY A 128 28.26 6.38 2.23
N GLN A 129 27.94 7.28 1.31
CA GLN A 129 28.88 7.77 0.31
C GLN A 129 28.56 9.20 -0.11
N ILE A 130 29.58 9.94 -0.50
CA ILE A 130 29.48 11.29 -1.09
C ILE A 130 29.59 11.17 -2.61
N THR A 131 28.61 11.75 -3.31
CA THR A 131 28.62 11.83 -4.76
C THR A 131 29.50 12.97 -5.28
N THR A 132 29.80 12.98 -6.58
CA THR A 132 30.53 14.09 -7.24
C THR A 132 29.84 15.45 -7.09
N ARG A 133 28.53 15.48 -6.77
CA ARG A 133 27.76 16.70 -6.50
C ARG A 133 27.80 17.14 -5.03
N GLN A 134 28.69 16.56 -4.22
CA GLN A 134 28.80 16.81 -2.78
C GLN A 134 27.49 16.51 -2.02
N THR A 135 26.70 15.55 -2.49
CA THR A 135 25.52 15.06 -1.79
C THR A 135 25.84 13.74 -1.11
N PHE A 136 25.33 13.56 0.11
CA PHE A 136 25.42 12.28 0.79
C PHE A 136 24.32 11.35 0.26
N GLN A 137 24.64 10.07 0.11
CA GLN A 137 23.71 8.99 -0.23
C GLN A 137 24.01 7.77 0.61
N LYS A 138 22.98 7.27 1.30
CA LYS A 138 22.98 5.96 1.93
C LYS A 138 21.93 5.10 1.28
N TYR A 139 22.34 3.93 0.82
CA TYR A 139 21.44 2.88 0.37
C TYR A 139 21.21 1.89 1.50
N TYR A 140 20.03 1.30 1.56
CA TYR A 140 19.64 0.37 2.60
C TYR A 140 19.35 -1.01 2.00
N SER A 141 19.44 -2.06 2.79
CA SER A 141 18.72 -3.28 2.53
C SER A 141 17.31 -3.19 3.13
N GLN A 142 16.38 -4.01 2.64
CA GLN A 142 15.03 -4.07 3.19
C GLN A 142 15.05 -4.40 4.70
N THR A 143 15.86 -5.40 5.08
CA THR A 143 16.03 -5.83 6.47
C THR A 143 16.72 -4.80 7.36
N GLU A 144 17.66 -4.01 6.82
CA GLU A 144 18.31 -2.93 7.56
C GLU A 144 17.30 -1.83 7.90
N LEU A 145 16.45 -1.44 6.94
CA LEU A 145 15.40 -0.45 7.21
C LEU A 145 14.40 -0.97 8.23
N GLU A 146 13.92 -2.20 8.07
CA GLU A 146 12.98 -2.83 9.00
C GLU A 146 13.55 -2.85 10.43
N SER A 147 14.80 -3.29 10.59
CA SER A 147 15.49 -3.32 11.88
C SER A 147 15.66 -1.91 12.48
N LEU A 148 15.96 -0.91 11.66
CA LEU A 148 16.04 0.48 12.10
C LEU A 148 14.69 0.96 12.65
N LEU A 149 13.62 0.72 11.94
CA LEU A 149 12.26 1.12 12.33
C LEU A 149 11.83 0.47 13.64
N ILE A 150 12.05 -0.85 13.78
CA ILE A 150 11.74 -1.59 15.02
C ILE A 150 12.56 -1.04 16.20
N ASN A 151 13.87 -0.88 16.02
CA ASN A 151 14.75 -0.45 17.10
C ASN A 151 14.50 0.99 17.55
N VAL A 152 14.10 1.88 16.65
CA VAL A 152 13.90 3.31 16.96
C VAL A 152 12.49 3.59 17.46
N LEU A 153 11.48 2.96 16.87
CA LEU A 153 10.07 3.25 17.16
C LEU A 153 9.41 2.23 18.09
N GLY A 154 10.01 1.05 18.26
CA GLY A 154 9.46 -0.02 19.12
C GLY A 154 8.19 -0.67 18.58
N VAL A 155 7.91 -0.53 17.27
CA VAL A 155 6.71 -1.06 16.61
C VAL A 155 7.08 -1.86 15.36
N ASN A 156 6.23 -2.80 14.97
CA ASN A 156 6.46 -3.61 13.79
C ASN A 156 5.98 -2.87 12.53
N PRO A 157 6.89 -2.56 11.60
CA PRO A 157 6.51 -1.93 10.33
C PRO A 157 5.98 -2.98 9.35
N ILE A 158 5.07 -2.57 8.46
CA ILE A 158 4.55 -3.41 7.39
C ILE A 158 5.20 -3.00 6.07
N ALA A 159 5.89 -3.93 5.42
CA ALA A 159 6.46 -3.69 4.09
C ALA A 159 5.33 -3.48 3.07
N ALA A 160 5.23 -2.29 2.48
CA ALA A 160 4.21 -1.92 1.51
C ALA A 160 4.68 -2.07 0.05
N ALA A 161 5.98 -1.78 -0.19
CA ALA A 161 6.64 -1.96 -1.49
C ALA A 161 8.15 -2.11 -1.25
N PRO A 162 8.97 -2.44 -2.26
CA PRO A 162 10.42 -2.46 -2.12
C PRO A 162 10.94 -1.11 -1.60
N GLY A 163 11.60 -1.12 -0.45
CA GLY A 163 12.11 0.08 0.22
C GLY A 163 11.06 0.98 0.86
N VAL A 164 9.80 0.55 0.93
CA VAL A 164 8.69 1.32 1.54
C VAL A 164 8.05 0.51 2.65
N PHE A 165 7.98 1.10 3.84
CA PHE A 165 7.30 0.55 5.00
C PHE A 165 6.22 1.49 5.52
N PHE A 166 5.13 0.91 6.00
CA PHE A 166 4.07 1.60 6.70
C PHE A 166 4.07 1.21 8.17
N ILE A 167 3.92 2.21 9.03
CA ILE A 167 3.85 2.07 10.48
C ILE A 167 2.50 2.65 10.91
N PHE A 168 1.59 1.79 11.32
CA PHE A 168 0.25 2.16 11.71
C PHE A 168 0.18 2.48 13.21
N LYS A 169 -0.50 3.58 13.56
CA LYS A 169 -0.96 3.90 14.92
C LYS A 169 -2.43 3.55 15.11
N ASN A 170 -3.15 3.33 14.02
CA ASN A 170 -4.56 2.95 14.00
C ASN A 170 -4.70 1.48 13.58
N GLU A 171 -5.07 0.62 14.53
CA GLU A 171 -5.20 -0.83 14.32
C GLU A 171 -6.27 -1.19 13.26
N ALA A 172 -7.39 -0.45 13.23
CA ALA A 172 -8.44 -0.72 12.24
C ALA A 172 -7.97 -0.40 10.82
N LEU A 173 -7.15 0.65 10.65
CA LEU A 173 -6.58 1.03 9.37
C LEU A 173 -5.51 0.03 8.92
N GLU A 174 -4.71 -0.49 9.85
CA GLU A 174 -3.74 -1.56 9.60
C GLU A 174 -4.42 -2.81 9.07
N GLN A 175 -5.48 -3.25 9.73
CA GLN A 175 -6.25 -4.42 9.34
C GLN A 175 -6.89 -4.26 7.96
N ASP A 176 -7.47 -3.08 7.67
CA ASP A 176 -8.04 -2.78 6.36
C ASP A 176 -6.96 -2.81 5.26
N PHE A 177 -5.79 -2.24 5.54
CA PHE A 177 -4.65 -2.30 4.61
C PHE A 177 -4.20 -3.73 4.33
N LEU A 178 -4.00 -4.54 5.38
CA LEU A 178 -3.58 -5.94 5.25
C LEU A 178 -4.61 -6.78 4.49
N LEU A 179 -5.89 -6.56 4.76
CA LEU A 179 -6.97 -7.22 4.05
C LEU A 179 -6.98 -6.84 2.55
N LYS A 180 -6.91 -5.54 2.25
CA LYS A 180 -6.86 -5.06 0.85
C LYS A 180 -5.67 -5.61 0.09
N ARG A 181 -4.51 -5.71 0.76
CA ARG A 181 -3.30 -6.30 0.19
C ARG A 181 -3.47 -7.79 -0.10
N GLN A 182 -4.04 -8.55 0.85
CA GLN A 182 -4.29 -9.98 0.69
C GLN A 182 -5.30 -10.26 -0.42
N LEU A 183 -6.27 -9.36 -0.63
CA LEU A 183 -7.28 -9.45 -1.67
C LEU A 183 -6.78 -8.99 -3.05
N GLY A 184 -5.53 -8.52 -3.18
CA GLY A 184 -5.01 -8.01 -4.45
C GLY A 184 -5.70 -6.75 -4.95
N ILE A 185 -6.34 -5.95 -4.06
CA ILE A 185 -7.11 -4.74 -4.41
C ILE A 185 -6.19 -3.52 -4.66
N ILE A 186 -4.89 -3.70 -4.77
CA ILE A 186 -3.98 -2.61 -5.15
C ILE A 186 -4.18 -2.32 -6.63
N GLN A 187 -4.74 -1.15 -6.94
CA GLN A 187 -4.99 -0.74 -8.32
C GLN A 187 -3.80 0.05 -8.88
N ASP A 188 -3.39 -0.31 -10.09
CA ASP A 188 -2.41 0.46 -10.83
C ASP A 188 -2.98 1.85 -11.20
N TYR A 189 -2.28 2.90 -10.77
CA TYR A 189 -2.58 4.27 -11.16
C TYR A 189 -2.01 4.53 -12.57
N GLU A 190 -2.86 4.72 -13.55
CA GLU A 190 -2.45 5.26 -14.86
C GLU A 190 -2.58 6.79 -14.86
N PRO A 191 -1.51 7.54 -15.17
CA PRO A 191 -1.62 9.00 -15.32
C PRO A 191 -2.53 9.35 -16.47
N GLN A 192 -3.50 10.23 -16.23
CA GLN A 192 -4.38 10.74 -17.28
C GLN A 192 -3.58 11.64 -18.24
N ASN A 193 -3.35 11.19 -19.46
CA ASN A 193 -2.87 12.04 -20.54
C ASN A 193 -4.00 12.96 -21.03
N LEU A 194 -3.78 14.27 -20.92
CA LEU A 194 -4.64 15.31 -21.46
C LEU A 194 -4.53 15.30 -23.00
N LEU A 195 -5.53 14.81 -23.70
CA LEU A 195 -5.67 14.93 -25.15
C LEU A 195 -7.00 15.55 -25.55
N SER A 196 -6.96 16.26 -26.66
CA SER A 196 -7.86 17.26 -27.21
C SER A 196 -9.32 16.82 -27.53
N LYS A 197 -10.19 17.81 -27.64
CA LYS A 197 -11.66 17.80 -27.71
C LYS A 197 -12.35 16.97 -28.80
N GLU A 198 -11.68 16.45 -29.81
CA GLU A 198 -12.30 15.66 -30.87
C GLU A 198 -12.64 14.19 -30.51
N ASN A 199 -12.10 13.69 -29.42
CA ASN A 199 -12.34 12.32 -28.96
C ASN A 199 -13.40 12.17 -27.85
N GLU A 200 -14.02 13.23 -27.39
CA GLU A 200 -14.88 13.23 -26.19
C GLU A 200 -16.05 12.22 -26.23
N LYS A 201 -16.59 11.89 -27.37
CA LYS A 201 -17.68 10.88 -27.46
C LYS A 201 -17.17 9.45 -27.42
N LYS A 202 -16.05 9.16 -28.06
CA LYS A 202 -15.39 7.83 -27.96
C LYS A 202 -14.82 7.62 -26.56
N GLU A 203 -14.19 8.65 -26.01
CA GLU A 203 -13.63 8.62 -24.65
C GLU A 203 -14.70 8.39 -23.59
N LYS A 204 -15.88 9.01 -23.69
CA LYS A 204 -16.99 8.74 -22.76
C LYS A 204 -17.48 7.30 -22.83
N ALA A 205 -17.61 6.73 -24.02
CA ALA A 205 -18.04 5.33 -24.17
C ALA A 205 -16.98 4.36 -23.61
N GLU A 206 -15.70 4.61 -23.89
CA GLU A 206 -14.59 3.85 -23.33
C GLU A 206 -14.48 4.00 -21.80
N GLN A 207 -14.67 5.22 -21.29
CA GLN A 207 -14.70 5.48 -19.86
C GLN A 207 -15.81 4.70 -19.16
N ILE A 208 -17.00 4.66 -19.73
CA ILE A 208 -18.12 3.87 -19.20
C ILE A 208 -17.79 2.38 -19.21
N LEU A 209 -17.18 1.89 -20.29
CA LEU A 209 -16.77 0.50 -20.40
C LEU A 209 -15.72 0.13 -19.35
N ARG A 210 -14.70 0.99 -19.16
CA ARG A 210 -13.67 0.82 -18.11
C ARG A 210 -14.27 0.86 -16.71
N LEU A 211 -15.20 1.79 -16.43
CA LEU A 211 -15.93 1.85 -15.17
C LEU A 211 -16.69 0.55 -14.90
N ASN A 212 -17.35 0.03 -15.93
CA ASN A 212 -18.11 -1.22 -15.82
C ASN A 212 -17.18 -2.41 -15.51
N GLN A 213 -16.09 -2.55 -16.26
CA GLN A 213 -15.10 -3.60 -16.03
C GLN A 213 -14.46 -3.52 -14.63
N ASN A 214 -14.16 -2.31 -14.18
CA ASN A 214 -13.62 -2.09 -12.84
C ASN A 214 -14.64 -2.45 -11.76
N LEU A 215 -15.91 -2.10 -11.95
CA LEU A 215 -16.96 -2.46 -11.00
C LEU A 215 -17.19 -3.97 -10.94
N VAL A 216 -17.13 -4.67 -12.08
CA VAL A 216 -17.18 -6.15 -12.13
C VAL A 216 -16.06 -6.74 -11.26
N LYS A 217 -14.82 -6.28 -11.41
CA LYS A 217 -13.70 -6.72 -10.56
C LYS A 217 -13.99 -6.49 -9.07
N HIS A 218 -14.53 -5.32 -8.71
CA HIS A 218 -14.88 -5.04 -7.32
C HIS A 218 -16.02 -5.93 -6.81
N ILE A 219 -17.06 -6.17 -7.60
CA ILE A 219 -18.14 -7.07 -7.21
C ILE A 219 -17.60 -8.48 -6.94
N LEU A 220 -16.75 -9.00 -7.79
CA LEU A 220 -16.11 -10.30 -7.62
C LEU A 220 -15.16 -10.32 -6.41
N ASN A 221 -14.37 -9.28 -6.18
CA ASN A 221 -13.48 -9.18 -5.02
C ASN A 221 -14.23 -9.12 -3.69
N PHE A 222 -15.36 -8.41 -3.64
CA PHE A 222 -16.21 -8.38 -2.44
C PHE A 222 -17.11 -9.63 -2.35
N ALA A 223 -17.28 -10.36 -3.44
CA ALA A 223 -18.24 -11.45 -3.59
C ALA A 223 -19.66 -11.05 -3.16
N ARG A 224 -19.98 -9.76 -3.30
CA ARG A 224 -21.28 -9.13 -2.99
C ARG A 224 -21.36 -7.76 -3.67
N LYS A 225 -22.54 -7.15 -3.58
CA LYS A 225 -22.70 -5.74 -3.95
C LYS A 225 -21.89 -4.85 -2.98
N PRO A 226 -20.85 -4.15 -3.44
CA PRO A 226 -20.15 -3.17 -2.61
C PRO A 226 -21.06 -1.95 -2.38
N GLN A 227 -20.91 -1.27 -1.24
CA GLN A 227 -21.46 0.08 -1.07
C GLN A 227 -20.58 1.08 -1.81
N LEU A 228 -21.14 2.23 -2.19
CA LEU A 228 -20.39 3.24 -2.94
C LEU A 228 -19.15 3.72 -2.16
N GLU A 229 -19.27 3.81 -0.84
CA GLU A 229 -18.22 4.23 0.10
C GLU A 229 -17.08 3.21 0.20
N GLU A 230 -17.38 1.93 -0.06
CA GLU A 230 -16.38 0.84 -0.05
C GLU A 230 -15.54 0.80 -1.33
N LEU A 231 -16.01 1.48 -2.39
CA LEU A 231 -15.28 1.57 -3.65
C LEU A 231 -14.19 2.63 -3.57
N PRO A 232 -13.06 2.41 -4.26
CA PRO A 232 -11.95 3.35 -4.29
C PRO A 232 -12.43 4.75 -4.72
N ARG A 233 -11.83 5.77 -4.13
CA ARG A 233 -12.18 7.14 -4.41
C ARG A 233 -12.09 7.47 -5.90
N TYR A 234 -11.02 7.05 -6.57
CA TYR A 234 -10.86 7.30 -8.00
C TYR A 234 -12.05 6.76 -8.80
N PHE A 235 -12.60 5.58 -8.42
CA PHE A 235 -13.78 5.02 -9.04
C PHE A 235 -15.00 5.92 -8.79
N ARG A 236 -15.20 6.39 -7.56
CA ARG A 236 -16.30 7.32 -7.19
C ARG A 236 -16.21 8.62 -7.98
N GLN A 237 -15.02 9.20 -8.10
CA GLN A 237 -14.79 10.41 -8.90
C GLN A 237 -15.02 10.20 -10.39
N GLN A 238 -14.57 9.08 -10.94
CA GLN A 238 -14.83 8.74 -12.34
C GLN A 238 -16.32 8.51 -12.58
N LEU A 239 -17.02 7.88 -11.65
CA LEU A 239 -18.46 7.70 -11.72
C LEU A 239 -19.20 9.05 -11.71
N GLU A 240 -18.82 9.96 -10.81
CA GLU A 240 -19.37 11.30 -10.72
C GLU A 240 -19.11 12.10 -12.01
N LYS A 241 -17.89 12.10 -12.52
CA LYS A 241 -17.53 12.73 -13.80
C LYS A 241 -18.30 12.17 -14.99
N SER A 242 -18.65 10.89 -14.97
CA SER A 242 -19.43 10.24 -16.03
C SER A 242 -20.91 10.66 -16.04
N GLY A 243 -21.41 11.23 -14.93
CA GLY A 243 -22.82 11.57 -14.76
C GLY A 243 -23.76 10.37 -14.65
N ILE A 244 -23.23 9.15 -14.46
CA ILE A 244 -24.00 7.92 -14.38
C ILE A 244 -24.26 7.59 -12.90
N SER A 245 -25.50 7.24 -12.56
CA SER A 245 -25.82 6.79 -11.21
C SER A 245 -25.18 5.43 -10.90
N TYR A 246 -24.74 5.24 -9.66
CA TYR A 246 -24.17 3.97 -9.19
C TYR A 246 -25.13 2.79 -9.42
N ARG A 247 -26.45 3.02 -9.21
CA ARG A 247 -27.46 1.99 -9.45
C ARG A 247 -27.45 1.49 -10.90
N ARG A 248 -27.31 2.40 -11.87
CA ARG A 248 -27.31 2.05 -13.29
C ARG A 248 -26.06 1.26 -13.69
N ILE A 249 -24.86 1.75 -13.28
CA ILE A 249 -23.60 1.05 -13.61
C ILE A 249 -23.53 -0.31 -12.91
N PHE A 250 -24.03 -0.43 -11.66
CA PHE A 250 -24.12 -1.69 -10.95
C PHE A 250 -25.03 -2.71 -11.65
N SER A 251 -26.18 -2.26 -12.16
CA SER A 251 -27.09 -3.12 -12.93
C SER A 251 -26.41 -3.69 -14.18
N THR A 252 -25.68 -2.84 -14.90
CA THR A 252 -24.96 -3.26 -16.13
C THR A 252 -23.79 -4.20 -15.77
N ALA A 253 -23.03 -3.89 -14.72
CA ALA A 253 -21.93 -4.73 -14.28
C ALA A 253 -22.41 -6.11 -13.82
N SER A 254 -23.51 -6.16 -13.06
CA SER A 254 -24.09 -7.42 -12.57
C SER A 254 -24.58 -8.34 -13.69
N GLN A 255 -25.05 -7.79 -14.82
CA GLN A 255 -25.46 -8.57 -15.98
C GLN A 255 -24.26 -9.22 -16.71
N SER A 256 -23.06 -8.69 -16.51
CA SER A 256 -21.82 -9.23 -17.11
C SER A 256 -21.17 -10.33 -16.26
N ILE A 257 -21.70 -10.60 -15.07
CA ILE A 257 -21.15 -11.60 -14.13
C ILE A 257 -22.02 -12.86 -14.22
N THR A 258 -21.40 -14.00 -14.46
CA THR A 258 -22.10 -15.28 -14.45
C THR A 258 -22.31 -15.76 -13.00
N GLU A 259 -23.32 -16.60 -12.80
CA GLU A 259 -23.55 -17.25 -11.50
C GLU A 259 -22.34 -18.06 -11.05
N GLU A 260 -21.65 -18.71 -12.00
CA GLU A 260 -20.45 -19.49 -11.74
C GLU A 260 -19.29 -18.60 -11.24
N ASP A 261 -19.08 -17.43 -11.86
CA ASP A 261 -18.05 -16.49 -11.44
C ASP A 261 -18.33 -15.96 -10.04
N LEU A 262 -19.60 -15.67 -9.74
CA LEU A 262 -19.99 -15.19 -8.42
C LEU A 262 -19.79 -16.28 -7.34
N GLN A 263 -20.14 -17.53 -7.64
CA GLN A 263 -19.90 -18.65 -6.73
C GLN A 263 -18.42 -18.88 -6.47
N LYS A 264 -17.58 -18.84 -7.51
CA LYS A 264 -16.12 -18.89 -7.37
C LYS A 264 -15.58 -17.75 -6.50
N ALA A 265 -16.08 -16.53 -6.72
CA ALA A 265 -15.71 -15.36 -5.94
C ALA A 265 -16.10 -15.51 -4.45
N VAL A 266 -17.28 -16.03 -4.17
CA VAL A 266 -17.75 -16.32 -2.79
C VAL A 266 -16.87 -17.36 -2.11
N LEU A 267 -16.51 -18.44 -2.82
CA LEU A 267 -15.62 -19.46 -2.28
C LEU A 267 -14.24 -18.87 -1.96
N LEU A 268 -13.64 -18.18 -2.91
CA LEU A 268 -12.35 -17.52 -2.74
C LEU A 268 -12.37 -16.52 -1.58
N LYS A 269 -13.45 -15.71 -1.46
CA LYS A 269 -13.61 -14.77 -0.36
C LYS A 269 -13.66 -15.46 1.00
N LYS A 270 -14.36 -16.58 1.10
CA LYS A 270 -14.40 -17.38 2.34
C LYS A 270 -13.02 -17.92 2.69
N GLU A 271 -12.29 -18.45 1.74
CA GLU A 271 -10.93 -18.95 1.95
C GLU A 271 -9.98 -17.83 2.43
N GLN A 272 -10.02 -16.68 1.75
CA GLN A 272 -9.21 -15.50 2.13
C GLN A 272 -9.50 -15.02 3.55
N LEU A 273 -10.78 -14.91 3.92
CA LEU A 273 -11.18 -14.52 5.28
C LEU A 273 -10.75 -15.56 6.31
N SER A 274 -10.92 -16.85 6.00
CA SER A 274 -10.47 -17.93 6.88
C SER A 274 -8.95 -17.90 7.09
N LEU A 275 -8.19 -17.72 6.02
CA LEU A 275 -6.72 -17.58 6.08
C LEU A 275 -6.30 -16.35 6.87
N PHE A 276 -6.90 -15.20 6.60
CA PHE A 276 -6.62 -13.96 7.33
C PHE A 276 -6.82 -14.14 8.84
N PHE A 277 -7.95 -14.71 9.26
CA PHE A 277 -8.23 -14.96 10.67
C PHE A 277 -7.41 -16.12 11.25
N ALA A 278 -7.01 -17.12 10.46
CA ALA A 278 -6.07 -18.16 10.89
C ALA A 278 -4.71 -17.56 11.29
N MET A 279 -4.21 -16.57 10.53
CA MET A 279 -2.98 -15.85 10.86
C MET A 279 -3.09 -15.11 12.20
N TYR A 280 -4.25 -14.56 12.54
CA TYR A 280 -4.48 -13.92 13.84
C TYR A 280 -4.53 -14.90 15.03
N LEU A 281 -4.66 -16.20 14.80
CA LEU A 281 -4.58 -17.20 15.88
C LEU A 281 -3.17 -17.29 16.50
N PHE A 282 -2.15 -16.79 15.80
CA PHE A 282 -0.77 -16.67 16.29
C PHE A 282 -0.49 -15.37 17.06
N SER A 283 -1.43 -14.43 17.09
CA SER A 283 -1.27 -13.12 17.69
C SER A 283 -2.51 -12.70 18.50
N THR A 284 -2.61 -11.43 18.86
CA THR A 284 -3.78 -10.89 19.57
C THR A 284 -4.99 -10.85 18.63
N ARG A 285 -6.07 -11.53 19.00
CA ARG A 285 -7.30 -11.59 18.21
C ARG A 285 -8.01 -10.24 18.20
N PRO A 286 -8.36 -9.70 17.01
CA PRO A 286 -9.18 -8.52 16.94
C PRO A 286 -10.60 -8.81 17.43
N LYS A 287 -11.16 -7.90 18.22
CA LYS A 287 -12.57 -7.98 18.61
C LYS A 287 -13.44 -7.62 17.40
N TYR A 288 -14.57 -8.32 17.21
CA TYR A 288 -15.50 -8.03 16.11
C TYR A 288 -15.87 -6.53 15.98
N ARG A 289 -16.03 -5.86 17.13
CA ARG A 289 -16.39 -4.44 17.15
C ARG A 289 -15.24 -3.49 16.74
N SER A 290 -13.99 -3.96 16.78
CA SER A 290 -12.81 -3.17 16.34
C SER A 290 -12.52 -3.36 14.84
N LEU A 291 -13.19 -4.30 14.17
CA LEU A 291 -13.06 -4.50 12.73
C LEU A 291 -13.74 -3.37 11.97
N ASN A 292 -13.22 -3.05 10.79
CA ASN A 292 -13.89 -2.09 9.92
C ASN A 292 -15.28 -2.58 9.48
N SER A 293 -16.15 -1.66 9.09
CA SER A 293 -17.55 -1.95 8.76
C SER A 293 -17.69 -2.89 7.55
N GLY A 294 -16.79 -2.82 6.59
CA GLY A 294 -16.76 -3.69 5.41
C GLY A 294 -16.48 -5.13 5.80
N LEU A 295 -15.45 -5.35 6.61
CA LEU A 295 -15.07 -6.68 7.10
C LEU A 295 -16.16 -7.28 7.99
N GLN A 296 -16.81 -6.46 8.85
CA GLN A 296 -17.96 -6.94 9.63
C GLN A 296 -19.12 -7.42 8.74
N LYS A 297 -19.41 -6.72 7.63
CA LYS A 297 -20.42 -7.13 6.65
C LYS A 297 -20.02 -8.41 5.93
N ASP A 298 -18.75 -8.53 5.52
CA ASP A 298 -18.24 -9.72 4.85
C ASP A 298 -18.35 -10.94 5.77
N ILE A 299 -17.94 -10.82 7.03
CA ILE A 299 -18.06 -11.90 8.02
C ILE A 299 -19.54 -12.31 8.19
N LYS A 300 -20.42 -11.34 8.36
CA LYS A 300 -21.84 -11.61 8.53
C LYS A 300 -22.47 -12.29 7.31
N LEU A 301 -22.09 -11.84 6.11
CA LEU A 301 -22.65 -12.39 4.86
C LEU A 301 -22.11 -13.78 4.55
N HIS A 302 -20.81 -14.00 4.67
CA HIS A 302 -20.17 -15.23 4.19
C HIS A 302 -20.10 -16.33 5.27
N PHE A 303 -20.13 -15.98 6.55
CA PHE A 303 -20.02 -16.92 7.68
C PHE A 303 -21.19 -16.84 8.66
N GLY A 304 -22.05 -15.84 8.58
CA GLY A 304 -23.13 -15.63 9.53
C GLY A 304 -22.66 -15.04 10.86
N SER A 305 -21.53 -15.49 11.41
CA SER A 305 -20.99 -15.00 12.68
C SER A 305 -19.46 -15.05 12.74
N MET A 306 -18.88 -14.26 13.64
CA MET A 306 -17.46 -14.31 13.96
C MET A 306 -17.02 -15.68 14.48
N LYS A 307 -17.89 -16.35 15.26
CA LYS A 307 -17.62 -17.67 15.83
C LYS A 307 -17.46 -18.74 14.74
N GLU A 308 -18.28 -18.70 13.70
CA GLU A 308 -18.18 -19.63 12.57
C GLU A 308 -16.92 -19.40 11.73
N LEU A 309 -16.58 -18.12 11.50
CA LEU A 309 -15.32 -17.77 10.84
C LEU A 309 -14.10 -18.27 11.65
N GLU A 310 -14.09 -18.06 12.97
CA GLU A 310 -13.02 -18.56 13.83
C GLU A 310 -12.92 -20.09 13.84
N ALA A 311 -14.04 -20.79 13.78
CA ALA A 311 -14.04 -22.25 13.65
C ALA A 311 -13.38 -22.68 12.34
N LYS A 312 -13.77 -22.07 11.21
CA LYS A 312 -13.17 -22.35 9.89
C LYS A 312 -11.68 -21.97 9.82
N ALA A 313 -11.30 -20.86 10.46
CA ALA A 313 -9.90 -20.45 10.57
C ALA A 313 -9.05 -21.47 11.36
N LYS A 314 -9.62 -22.06 12.43
CA LYS A 314 -8.98 -23.15 13.19
C LYS A 314 -8.88 -24.43 12.38
N ASP A 315 -9.95 -24.84 11.70
CA ASP A 315 -9.95 -26.02 10.83
C ASP A 315 -8.83 -25.90 9.78
N LEU A 316 -8.70 -24.71 9.14
CA LEU A 316 -7.64 -24.44 8.19
C LEU A 316 -6.24 -24.51 8.83
N LEU A 317 -6.07 -23.99 10.04
CA LEU A 317 -4.80 -24.04 10.73
C LEU A 317 -4.42 -25.50 11.11
N TYR A 318 -5.40 -26.30 11.57
CA TYR A 318 -5.15 -27.69 11.92
C TYR A 318 -4.88 -28.57 10.69
N SER A 319 -5.43 -28.24 9.53
CA SER A 319 -5.13 -28.96 8.28
C SER A 319 -3.64 -28.85 7.86
N LEU A 320 -2.92 -27.84 8.35
CA LEU A 320 -1.47 -27.74 8.17
C LEU A 320 -0.68 -28.83 8.93
N GLY A 321 -1.32 -29.59 9.81
CA GLY A 321 -0.73 -30.79 10.44
C GLY A 321 -0.91 -32.06 9.61
N GLU A 322 -1.66 -32.02 8.52
CA GLU A 322 -1.92 -33.17 7.65
C GLU A 322 -0.89 -33.23 6.50
N ASN A 323 0.13 -34.06 6.63
CA ASN A 323 1.22 -34.16 5.65
C ASN A 323 0.74 -34.41 4.21
N GLU A 324 -0.32 -35.21 4.03
CA GLU A 324 -0.87 -35.50 2.69
C GLU A 324 -1.41 -34.26 2.00
N LEU A 325 -2.08 -33.36 2.72
CA LEU A 325 -2.57 -32.09 2.19
C LEU A 325 -1.40 -31.17 1.83
N ILE A 326 -0.40 -31.08 2.68
CA ILE A 326 0.82 -30.27 2.42
C ILE A 326 1.50 -30.75 1.15
N TYR A 327 1.71 -32.07 1.00
CA TYR A 327 2.34 -32.62 -0.20
C TYR A 327 1.51 -32.39 -1.44
N SER A 328 0.18 -32.54 -1.36
CA SER A 328 -0.73 -32.24 -2.48
C SER A 328 -0.63 -30.79 -2.94
N ASP A 329 -0.59 -29.85 -2.00
CA ASP A 329 -0.52 -28.42 -2.32
C ASP A 329 0.88 -27.99 -2.81
N ILE A 330 1.95 -28.59 -2.28
CA ILE A 330 3.29 -28.44 -2.83
C ILE A 330 3.32 -28.93 -4.30
N GLN A 331 2.71 -30.07 -4.59
CA GLN A 331 2.68 -30.60 -5.96
C GLN A 331 1.92 -29.65 -6.91
N LYS A 332 0.76 -29.13 -6.51
CA LYS A 332 0.03 -28.10 -7.28
C LYS A 332 0.87 -26.86 -7.53
N ALA A 333 1.61 -26.40 -6.50
CA ALA A 333 2.49 -25.24 -6.61
C ALA A 333 3.65 -25.49 -7.58
N LEU A 334 4.22 -26.72 -7.61
CA LEU A 334 5.24 -27.13 -8.57
C LEU A 334 4.69 -27.15 -9.99
N ASP A 335 3.49 -27.71 -10.20
CA ASP A 335 2.80 -27.74 -11.50
C ASP A 335 2.54 -26.32 -12.04
N CYS A 336 2.21 -25.39 -11.14
CA CYS A 336 2.05 -23.97 -11.45
C CYS A 336 3.39 -23.19 -11.58
N ARG A 337 4.55 -23.85 -11.43
CA ARG A 337 5.89 -23.24 -11.46
C ARG A 337 6.09 -22.11 -10.43
N LEU A 338 5.44 -22.20 -9.28
CA LEU A 338 5.55 -21.21 -8.22
C LEU A 338 6.85 -21.35 -7.40
N GLY A 339 7.51 -22.51 -7.47
CA GLY A 339 8.74 -22.78 -6.72
C GLY A 339 9.38 -24.10 -7.08
N TYR A 340 10.26 -24.57 -6.21
CA TYR A 340 10.88 -25.89 -6.29
C TYR A 340 10.89 -26.58 -4.91
N SER A 341 10.93 -27.90 -4.89
CA SER A 341 11.03 -28.71 -3.67
C SER A 341 12.28 -29.60 -3.74
N ASP A 342 12.99 -29.71 -2.62
CA ASP A 342 14.13 -30.62 -2.43
C ASP A 342 13.81 -31.76 -1.44
N GLY A 343 12.55 -32.16 -1.37
CA GLY A 343 12.02 -33.20 -0.48
C GLY A 343 11.34 -32.60 0.76
N ASP A 344 12.08 -32.18 1.74
CA ASP A 344 11.50 -31.69 3.02
C ASP A 344 11.21 -30.17 3.02
N LYS A 345 11.69 -29.45 2.01
CA LYS A 345 11.52 -28.00 1.92
C LYS A 345 10.92 -27.59 0.58
N PHE A 346 9.95 -26.71 0.63
CA PHE A 346 9.44 -26.02 -0.53
C PHE A 346 9.93 -24.58 -0.54
N THR A 347 10.61 -24.18 -1.62
CA THR A 347 11.10 -22.82 -1.81
C THR A 347 10.34 -22.20 -2.97
N PHE A 348 9.71 -21.07 -2.74
CA PHE A 348 8.96 -20.34 -3.77
C PHE A 348 9.67 -19.04 -4.15
N ASN A 349 9.49 -18.62 -5.40
CA ASN A 349 9.95 -17.31 -5.84
C ASN A 349 8.82 -16.29 -5.64
N ALA A 350 9.03 -15.32 -4.74
CA ALA A 350 8.05 -14.28 -4.44
C ALA A 350 7.61 -13.47 -5.69
N LYS A 351 8.42 -13.46 -6.75
CA LYS A 351 8.07 -12.80 -8.01
C LYS A 351 6.99 -13.56 -8.81
N ASN A 352 6.76 -14.83 -8.50
CA ASN A 352 5.78 -15.69 -9.18
C ASN A 352 4.44 -15.76 -8.43
N LEU A 353 4.33 -15.07 -7.29
CA LEU A 353 3.11 -14.93 -6.49
C LEU A 353 2.35 -13.66 -6.92
N ASN A 354 1.84 -13.64 -8.14
CA ASN A 354 0.94 -12.57 -8.63
C ASN A 354 -0.50 -13.06 -8.64
#